data_9cd64fb227dcecf95d8e6deb5dbda462
#
_entry.id   9cd64fb227dcecf95d8e6deb5dbda462
#
_cell.length_a   1.000
_cell.length_b   1.000
_cell.length_c   1.000
_cell.angle_alpha   90.00
_cell.angle_beta   90.00
_cell.angle_gamma   90.00
#
_symmetry.space_group_name_H-M   'P 1'
#
loop_
_entity.id
_entity.type
_entity.pdbx_description
1 polymer ?
#
loop_
_entity_poly.entity_id
_entity_poly.type
_entity_poly.pdbx_seq_one_letter_code
_entity_poly.pdbx_strand_id
1 'polypeptide(L)'
;MATTVSPVRDRRTFWRVLLAVLVPLPWLAKGVYYYLVPVEGDASFTSSVSAFEAHESVLEALKWLDAVFVVTLLPATVAIAWVARRGAPRLTAAGAFIALTGFLVGLTLLGGVETPALVTAQHDLDLAPMVELDRALTDEPLLGIASLLFIVGVVFGLGLLGGALWRSRAVPAWSAFAVLVGGVTHPFIPDHVGQGVGLWLAGAGCVAVSVALLRMPDDQFDLPPRQPARASVPVAV
;
A
#
# COMPACT_ATOMS: atom_id res chain seq x y z
N MET A 1 -29.13 41.79 10.33
CA MET A 1 -28.69 41.02 9.16
C MET A 1 -28.43 39.60 9.64
N ALA A 2 -29.28 38.63 9.29
CA ALA A 2 -29.08 37.24 9.62
C ALA A 2 -28.12 36.66 8.58
N THR A 3 -26.91 36.31 8.98
CA THR A 3 -25.95 35.57 8.17
C THR A 3 -26.49 34.15 7.96
N THR A 4 -27.02 33.87 6.77
CA THR A 4 -27.39 32.55 6.34
C THR A 4 -26.09 31.71 6.23
N VAL A 5 -25.78 30.94 7.26
CA VAL A 5 -24.69 29.93 7.23
C VAL A 5 -25.12 28.86 6.22
N SER A 6 -24.45 28.80 5.08
CA SER A 6 -24.68 27.74 4.09
C SER A 6 -24.45 26.39 4.76
N PRO A 7 -25.37 25.42 4.59
CA PRO A 7 -25.21 24.11 5.19
C PRO A 7 -23.91 23.46 4.68
N VAL A 8 -23.02 23.08 5.59
CA VAL A 8 -21.78 22.34 5.27
C VAL A 8 -22.19 21.02 4.62
N ARG A 9 -21.81 20.82 3.35
CA ARG A 9 -22.18 19.65 2.58
C ARG A 9 -21.51 18.41 3.22
N ASP A 10 -22.30 17.46 3.67
CA ASP A 10 -21.79 16.19 4.23
C ASP A 10 -21.09 15.38 3.12
N ARG A 11 -19.79 15.15 3.27
CA ARG A 11 -18.95 14.38 2.33
C ARG A 11 -18.51 13.02 2.90
N ARG A 12 -19.02 12.60 4.04
CA ARG A 12 -18.61 11.35 4.70
C ARG A 12 -18.84 10.13 3.82
N THR A 13 -20.01 10.05 3.19
CA THR A 13 -20.33 8.96 2.26
C THR A 13 -19.34 8.90 1.10
N PHE A 14 -18.98 10.04 0.52
CA PHE A 14 -17.99 10.10 -0.54
C PHE A 14 -16.64 9.51 -0.08
N TRP A 15 -16.13 9.96 1.07
CA TRP A 15 -14.85 9.48 1.59
C TRP A 15 -14.88 8.00 1.96
N ARG A 16 -15.98 7.48 2.52
CA ARG A 16 -16.14 6.06 2.81
C ARG A 16 -16.08 5.21 1.55
N VAL A 17 -16.82 5.59 0.52
CA VAL A 17 -16.84 4.88 -0.75
C VAL A 17 -15.47 4.94 -1.42
N LEU A 18 -14.86 6.13 -1.49
CA LEU A 18 -13.54 6.29 -2.08
C LEU A 18 -12.50 5.41 -1.38
N LEU A 19 -12.39 5.49 -0.06
CA LEU A 19 -11.44 4.67 0.71
C LEU A 19 -11.76 3.18 0.57
N ALA A 20 -13.03 2.78 0.60
CA ALA A 20 -13.43 1.38 0.44
C ALA A 20 -13.04 0.81 -0.92
N VAL A 21 -13.09 1.62 -1.99
CA VAL A 21 -12.62 1.20 -3.32
C VAL A 21 -11.10 1.12 -3.36
N LEU A 22 -10.40 2.09 -2.78
CA LEU A 22 -8.94 2.18 -2.84
C LEU A 22 -8.22 1.08 -2.03
N VAL A 23 -8.82 0.59 -0.93
CA VAL A 23 -8.15 -0.35 0.00
C VAL A 23 -7.65 -1.64 -0.67
N PRO A 24 -8.41 -2.39 -1.48
CA PRO A 24 -7.95 -3.63 -2.07
C PRO A 24 -7.07 -3.42 -3.32
N LEU A 25 -7.17 -2.25 -3.98
CA LEU A 25 -6.59 -2.03 -5.30
C LEU A 25 -5.08 -2.27 -5.39
N PRO A 26 -4.21 -1.76 -4.49
CA PRO A 26 -2.77 -1.94 -4.66
C PRO A 26 -2.38 -3.43 -4.59
N TRP A 27 -2.98 -4.18 -3.69
CA TRP A 27 -2.70 -5.60 -3.51
C TRP A 27 -3.16 -6.43 -4.69
N LEU A 28 -4.35 -6.16 -5.20
CA LEU A 28 -4.90 -6.86 -6.36
C LEU A 28 -4.12 -6.50 -7.62
N ALA A 29 -3.82 -5.23 -7.85
CA ALA A 29 -3.07 -4.78 -9.02
C ALA A 29 -1.65 -5.36 -9.04
N LYS A 30 -0.90 -5.27 -7.93
CA LYS A 30 0.46 -5.82 -7.86
C LYS A 30 0.47 -7.35 -7.90
N GLY A 31 -0.56 -8.00 -7.35
CA GLY A 31 -0.73 -9.46 -7.50
C GLY A 31 -0.94 -9.89 -8.96
N VAL A 32 -1.75 -9.15 -9.73
CA VAL A 32 -1.89 -9.38 -11.19
C VAL A 32 -0.58 -9.07 -11.92
N TYR A 33 0.11 -8.00 -11.54
CA TYR A 33 1.42 -7.66 -12.09
C TYR A 33 2.41 -8.83 -11.98
N TYR A 34 2.57 -9.41 -10.79
CA TYR A 34 3.47 -10.55 -10.58
C TYR A 34 3.05 -11.82 -11.32
N TYR A 35 1.77 -11.98 -11.61
CA TYR A 35 1.29 -13.08 -12.44
C TYR A 35 1.60 -12.90 -13.92
N LEU A 36 1.64 -11.64 -14.40
CA LEU A 36 1.86 -11.30 -15.81
C LEU A 36 3.31 -11.02 -16.16
N VAL A 37 4.15 -10.63 -15.19
CA VAL A 37 5.54 -10.27 -15.46
C VAL A 37 6.31 -11.50 -15.99
N PRO A 38 6.94 -11.39 -17.18
CA PRO A 38 7.60 -12.53 -17.82
C PRO A 38 9.05 -12.75 -17.34
N VAL A 39 9.45 -12.06 -16.29
CA VAL A 39 10.81 -12.04 -15.74
C VAL A 39 10.84 -12.78 -14.42
N GLU A 40 11.87 -13.56 -14.17
CA GLU A 40 12.11 -14.19 -12.86
C GLU A 40 12.83 -13.21 -11.91
N GLY A 41 12.63 -13.39 -10.59
CA GLY A 41 13.12 -12.44 -9.59
C GLY A 41 14.66 -12.34 -9.47
N ASP A 42 15.39 -13.34 -9.98
CA ASP A 42 16.86 -13.38 -10.02
C ASP A 42 17.45 -13.18 -11.44
N ALA A 43 16.61 -12.81 -12.40
CA ALA A 43 17.02 -12.58 -13.78
C ALA A 43 18.04 -11.44 -13.90
N SER A 44 19.03 -11.61 -14.77
CA SER A 44 19.96 -10.53 -15.12
C SER A 44 19.24 -9.43 -15.91
N PHE A 45 19.76 -8.20 -15.88
CA PHE A 45 19.21 -7.09 -16.66
C PHE A 45 19.00 -7.45 -18.12
N THR A 46 20.00 -8.08 -18.76
CA THR A 46 19.93 -8.52 -20.17
C THR A 46 18.82 -9.53 -20.42
N SER A 47 18.67 -10.53 -19.52
CA SER A 47 17.58 -11.51 -19.64
C SER A 47 16.20 -10.89 -19.42
N SER A 48 16.11 -9.89 -18.54
CA SER A 48 14.87 -9.13 -18.32
C SER A 48 14.46 -8.33 -19.55
N VAL A 49 15.41 -7.64 -20.20
CA VAL A 49 15.14 -6.92 -21.46
C VAL A 49 14.63 -7.89 -22.53
N SER A 50 15.33 -9.01 -22.77
CA SER A 50 14.92 -10.00 -23.77
C SER A 50 13.55 -10.63 -23.47
N ALA A 51 13.23 -10.86 -22.18
CA ALA A 51 11.92 -11.35 -21.78
C ALA A 51 10.80 -10.33 -22.05
N PHE A 52 11.05 -9.05 -21.82
CA PHE A 52 10.10 -7.97 -22.16
C PHE A 52 9.92 -7.80 -23.66
N GLU A 53 10.98 -7.84 -24.46
CA GLU A 53 10.90 -7.82 -25.92
C GLU A 53 10.05 -8.96 -26.47
N ALA A 54 10.20 -10.16 -25.92
CA ALA A 54 9.41 -11.33 -26.33
C ALA A 54 7.92 -11.23 -25.94
N HIS A 55 7.54 -10.34 -25.02
CA HIS A 55 6.19 -10.22 -24.47
C HIS A 55 5.63 -8.79 -24.56
N GLU A 56 5.86 -8.08 -25.66
CA GLU A 56 5.42 -6.69 -25.84
C GLU A 56 3.94 -6.44 -25.47
N SER A 57 3.06 -7.41 -25.76
CA SER A 57 1.62 -7.27 -25.53
C SER A 57 1.21 -7.07 -24.07
N VAL A 58 2.06 -7.44 -23.11
CA VAL A 58 1.77 -7.27 -21.67
C VAL A 58 2.43 -6.03 -21.07
N LEU A 59 3.38 -5.38 -21.74
CA LEU A 59 4.15 -4.27 -21.20
C LEU A 59 3.26 -3.08 -20.79
N GLU A 60 2.27 -2.76 -21.61
CA GLU A 60 1.33 -1.67 -21.31
C GLU A 60 0.48 -2.00 -20.06
N ALA A 61 0.02 -3.26 -19.95
CA ALA A 61 -0.73 -3.70 -18.77
C ALA A 61 0.13 -3.63 -17.50
N LEU A 62 1.40 -4.04 -17.55
CA LEU A 62 2.31 -3.97 -16.41
C LEU A 62 2.50 -2.54 -15.91
N LYS A 63 2.67 -1.57 -16.79
CA LYS A 63 2.77 -0.16 -16.43
C LYS A 63 1.54 0.37 -15.71
N TRP A 64 0.34 0.07 -16.24
CA TRP A 64 -0.90 0.50 -15.63
C TRP A 64 -1.15 -0.17 -14.27
N LEU A 65 -0.82 -1.45 -14.14
CA LEU A 65 -0.93 -2.18 -12.87
C LEU A 65 0.01 -1.58 -11.81
N ASP A 66 1.23 -1.25 -12.20
CA ASP A 66 2.18 -0.61 -11.29
C ASP A 66 1.74 0.82 -10.93
N ALA A 67 1.23 1.60 -11.88
CA ALA A 67 0.66 2.91 -11.62
C ALA A 67 -0.51 2.84 -10.62
N VAL A 68 -1.42 1.88 -10.77
CA VAL A 68 -2.51 1.65 -9.82
C VAL A 68 -1.96 1.29 -8.43
N PHE A 69 -0.97 0.40 -8.36
CA PHE A 69 -0.31 0.04 -7.11
C PHE A 69 0.28 1.26 -6.42
N VAL A 70 1.12 2.03 -7.11
CA VAL A 70 1.81 3.21 -6.55
C VAL A 70 0.82 4.25 -6.04
N VAL A 71 -0.17 4.63 -6.86
CA VAL A 71 -1.13 5.69 -6.51
C VAL A 71 -2.05 5.28 -5.37
N THR A 72 -2.42 4.00 -5.28
CA THR A 72 -3.41 3.54 -4.30
C THR A 72 -2.81 3.00 -3.00
N LEU A 73 -1.50 2.71 -2.94
CA LEU A 73 -0.84 2.10 -1.79
C LEU A 73 -0.93 2.94 -0.51
N LEU A 74 -0.63 4.24 -0.60
CA LEU A 74 -0.69 5.14 0.56
C LEU A 74 -2.13 5.35 1.06
N PRO A 75 -3.11 5.71 0.22
CA PRO A 75 -4.50 5.83 0.68
C PRO A 75 -5.08 4.51 1.20
N ALA A 76 -4.71 3.36 0.62
CA ALA A 76 -5.11 2.05 1.15
C ALA A 76 -4.57 1.82 2.56
N THR A 77 -3.30 2.14 2.80
CA THR A 77 -2.67 2.03 4.13
C THR A 77 -3.36 2.93 5.16
N VAL A 78 -3.66 4.17 4.79
CA VAL A 78 -4.42 5.11 5.64
C VAL A 78 -5.80 4.55 5.95
N ALA A 79 -6.49 3.96 4.99
CA ALA A 79 -7.82 3.39 5.18
C ALA A 79 -7.81 2.16 6.12
N ILE A 80 -6.81 1.27 6.00
CA ILE A 80 -6.60 0.16 6.94
C ILE A 80 -6.40 0.69 8.37
N ALA A 81 -5.52 1.68 8.53
CA ALA A 81 -5.27 2.33 9.81
C ALA A 81 -6.52 3.01 10.36
N TRP A 82 -7.32 3.65 9.49
CA TRP A 82 -8.57 4.30 9.87
C TRP A 82 -9.56 3.34 10.51
N VAL A 83 -9.70 2.15 9.96
CA VAL A 83 -10.58 1.10 10.50
C VAL A 83 -10.08 0.57 11.85
N ALA A 84 -8.78 0.34 12.00
CA ALA A 84 -8.20 -0.25 13.20
C ALA A 84 -8.02 0.72 14.39
N ARG A 85 -7.95 2.04 14.13
CA ARG A 85 -7.48 3.07 15.09
C ARG A 85 -8.19 3.11 16.43
N ARG A 86 -9.49 2.83 16.48
CA ARG A 86 -10.28 2.94 17.72
C ARG A 86 -10.07 1.77 18.68
N GLY A 87 -9.90 0.55 18.14
CA GLY A 87 -9.72 -0.64 18.96
C GLY A 87 -8.26 -0.94 19.33
N ALA A 88 -7.29 -0.43 18.56
CA ALA A 88 -5.88 -0.68 18.78
C ALA A 88 -5.01 0.55 18.42
N PRO A 89 -5.20 1.73 19.06
CA PRO A 89 -4.62 2.99 18.59
C PRO A 89 -3.09 2.98 18.54
N ARG A 90 -2.41 2.39 19.49
CA ARG A 90 -0.92 2.35 19.54
C ARG A 90 -0.35 1.47 18.43
N LEU A 91 -0.91 0.28 18.22
CA LEU A 91 -0.49 -0.63 17.14
C LEU A 91 -0.78 0.00 15.77
N THR A 92 -1.94 0.63 15.63
CA THR A 92 -2.32 1.32 14.39
C THR A 92 -1.38 2.47 14.09
N ALA A 93 -1.06 3.31 15.07
CA ALA A 93 -0.15 4.43 14.87
C ALA A 93 1.26 3.96 14.49
N ALA A 94 1.80 2.97 15.19
CA ALA A 94 3.11 2.41 14.90
C ALA A 94 3.12 1.75 13.50
N GLY A 95 2.14 0.89 13.20
CA GLY A 95 2.05 0.20 11.91
C GLY A 95 1.86 1.17 10.74
N ALA A 96 0.98 2.18 10.89
CA ALA A 96 0.77 3.20 9.89
C ALA A 96 2.03 4.06 9.66
N PHE A 97 2.71 4.48 10.73
CA PHE A 97 3.94 5.25 10.62
C PHE A 97 5.03 4.48 9.85
N ILE A 98 5.28 3.22 10.24
CA ILE A 98 6.30 2.37 9.61
C ILE A 98 5.92 2.09 8.15
N ALA A 99 4.67 1.69 7.87
CA ALA A 99 4.22 1.41 6.52
C ALA A 99 4.30 2.65 5.62
N LEU A 100 3.72 3.78 6.04
CA LEU A 100 3.69 5.00 5.23
C LEU A 100 5.11 5.55 4.98
N THR A 101 5.98 5.54 5.99
CA THR A 101 7.37 5.97 5.82
C THR A 101 8.12 5.07 4.85
N GLY A 102 8.03 3.74 5.03
CA GLY A 102 8.71 2.79 4.15
C GLY A 102 8.18 2.88 2.72
N PHE A 103 6.88 2.94 2.52
CA PHE A 103 6.28 3.08 1.19
C PHE A 103 6.62 4.40 0.52
N LEU A 104 6.56 5.52 1.25
CA LEU A 104 6.89 6.83 0.69
C LEU A 104 8.35 6.86 0.23
N VAL A 105 9.28 6.41 1.06
CA VAL A 105 10.71 6.38 0.70
C VAL A 105 10.96 5.40 -0.45
N GLY A 106 10.41 4.18 -0.39
CA GLY A 106 10.57 3.19 -1.45
C GLY A 106 10.02 3.68 -2.78
N LEU A 107 8.76 4.15 -2.82
CA LEU A 107 8.14 4.60 -4.08
C LEU A 107 8.84 5.82 -4.70
N THR A 108 9.39 6.71 -3.88
CA THR A 108 10.08 7.91 -4.40
C THR A 108 11.50 7.65 -4.87
N LEU A 109 12.21 6.70 -4.27
CA LEU A 109 13.61 6.44 -4.57
C LEU A 109 13.84 5.21 -5.45
N LEU A 110 12.98 4.18 -5.36
CA LEU A 110 13.14 2.97 -6.17
C LEU A 110 12.60 3.12 -7.60
N GLY A 111 11.64 3.99 -7.84
CA GLY A 111 11.13 4.30 -9.18
C GLY A 111 10.55 3.13 -9.99
N GLY A 112 10.38 1.96 -9.37
CA GLY A 112 10.07 0.69 -10.03
C GLY A 112 11.35 -0.03 -10.47
N VAL A 113 11.69 -1.12 -9.78
CA VAL A 113 12.95 -1.87 -9.96
C VAL A 113 13.13 -2.39 -11.40
N GLU A 114 12.04 -2.78 -12.05
CA GLU A 114 12.04 -3.34 -13.41
C GLU A 114 11.91 -2.26 -14.51
N THR A 115 11.66 -1.00 -14.14
CA THR A 115 11.42 0.09 -15.08
C THR A 115 12.57 0.31 -16.06
N PRO A 116 13.86 0.27 -15.68
CA PRO A 116 14.96 0.45 -16.63
C PRO A 116 14.96 -0.62 -17.73
N ALA A 117 14.77 -1.90 -17.38
CA ALA A 117 14.75 -2.99 -18.36
C ALA A 117 13.52 -2.90 -19.27
N LEU A 118 12.35 -2.56 -18.71
CA LEU A 118 11.11 -2.37 -19.47
C LEU A 118 11.21 -1.20 -20.45
N VAL A 119 11.78 -0.07 -20.04
CA VAL A 119 11.98 1.10 -20.92
C VAL A 119 13.02 0.78 -22.00
N THR A 120 14.09 0.04 -21.68
CA THR A 120 15.10 -0.41 -22.65
C THR A 120 14.45 -1.24 -23.74
N ALA A 121 13.65 -2.24 -23.38
CA ALA A 121 12.93 -3.08 -24.33
C ALA A 121 11.93 -2.29 -25.18
N GLN A 122 11.16 -1.37 -24.58
CA GLN A 122 10.15 -0.59 -25.31
C GLN A 122 10.69 0.41 -26.32
N HIS A 123 11.87 0.95 -26.08
CA HIS A 123 12.46 2.00 -26.90
C HIS A 123 13.68 1.54 -27.70
N ASP A 124 13.93 0.23 -27.73
CA ASP A 124 15.08 -0.38 -28.44
C ASP A 124 16.40 0.34 -28.13
N LEU A 125 16.63 0.60 -26.82
CA LEU A 125 17.81 1.33 -26.36
C LEU A 125 19.06 0.44 -26.43
N ASP A 126 20.22 1.06 -26.65
CA ASP A 126 21.49 0.33 -26.62
C ASP A 126 21.72 -0.34 -25.27
N LEU A 127 21.87 -1.67 -25.32
CA LEU A 127 21.93 -2.51 -24.12
C LEU A 127 23.17 -2.24 -23.26
N ALA A 128 24.33 -1.96 -23.88
CA ALA A 128 25.59 -1.82 -23.14
C ALA A 128 25.58 -0.67 -22.12
N PRO A 129 25.19 0.57 -22.46
CA PRO A 129 25.08 1.65 -21.49
C PRO A 129 23.97 1.42 -20.47
N MET A 130 22.91 0.69 -20.82
CA MET A 130 21.82 0.39 -19.88
C MET A 130 22.22 -0.64 -18.83
N VAL A 131 23.03 -1.64 -19.17
CA VAL A 131 23.63 -2.58 -18.20
C VAL A 131 24.56 -1.85 -17.21
N GLU A 132 25.34 -0.88 -17.70
CA GLU A 132 26.19 -0.05 -16.82
C GLU A 132 25.35 0.82 -15.87
N LEU A 133 24.29 1.43 -16.38
CA LEU A 133 23.34 2.20 -15.57
C LEU A 133 22.68 1.34 -14.49
N ASP A 134 22.19 0.15 -14.84
CA ASP A 134 21.56 -0.78 -13.91
C ASP A 134 22.53 -1.18 -12.78
N ARG A 135 23.80 -1.48 -13.15
CA ARG A 135 24.84 -1.77 -12.16
C ARG A 135 25.09 -0.57 -11.23
N ALA A 136 25.22 0.64 -11.79
CA ALA A 136 25.43 1.84 -10.99
C ALA A 136 24.27 2.14 -10.04
N LEU A 137 23.02 1.89 -10.48
CA LEU A 137 21.84 2.02 -9.64
C LEU A 137 21.81 0.96 -8.52
N THR A 138 22.18 -0.28 -8.83
CA THR A 138 22.26 -1.37 -7.85
C THR A 138 23.33 -1.12 -6.77
N ASP A 139 24.44 -0.51 -7.16
CA ASP A 139 25.54 -0.19 -6.25
C ASP A 139 25.31 1.12 -5.46
N GLU A 140 24.23 1.88 -5.76
CA GLU A 140 23.94 3.15 -5.09
C GLU A 140 23.40 2.92 -3.67
N PRO A 141 24.13 3.32 -2.62
CA PRO A 141 23.75 3.04 -1.23
C PRO A 141 22.38 3.61 -0.83
N LEU A 142 21.99 4.76 -1.39
CA LEU A 142 20.70 5.40 -1.09
C LEU A 142 19.54 4.55 -1.58
N LEU A 143 19.66 3.92 -2.75
CA LEU A 143 18.64 3.02 -3.29
C LEU A 143 18.56 1.71 -2.46
N GLY A 144 19.70 1.19 -1.99
CA GLY A 144 19.74 0.07 -1.07
C GLY A 144 19.03 0.36 0.26
N ILE A 145 19.26 1.56 0.84
CA ILE A 145 18.54 2.01 2.05
C ILE A 145 17.04 2.17 1.77
N ALA A 146 16.66 2.73 0.63
CA ALA A 146 15.26 2.90 0.26
C ALA A 146 14.55 1.55 0.11
N SER A 147 15.19 0.57 -0.52
CA SER A 147 14.70 -0.79 -0.66
C SER A 147 14.50 -1.44 0.71
N LEU A 148 15.49 -1.34 1.59
CA LEU A 148 15.39 -1.85 2.95
C LEU A 148 14.22 -1.23 3.72
N LEU A 149 14.06 0.10 3.68
CA LEU A 149 12.96 0.81 4.33
C LEU A 149 11.60 0.42 3.74
N PHE A 150 11.53 0.18 2.43
CA PHE A 150 10.33 -0.33 1.79
C PHE A 150 9.95 -1.72 2.33
N ILE A 151 10.93 -2.64 2.39
CA ILE A 151 10.71 -3.99 2.96
C ILE A 151 10.27 -3.90 4.43
N VAL A 152 10.91 -3.03 5.23
CA VAL A 152 10.49 -2.77 6.62
C VAL A 152 9.04 -2.27 6.68
N GLY A 153 8.66 -1.36 5.78
CA GLY A 153 7.29 -0.88 5.64
C GLY A 153 6.29 -2.00 5.33
N VAL A 154 6.63 -2.87 4.39
CA VAL A 154 5.81 -4.03 4.01
C VAL A 154 5.71 -5.02 5.17
N VAL A 155 6.81 -5.48 5.70
CA VAL A 155 6.84 -6.58 6.69
C VAL A 155 6.31 -6.12 8.05
N PHE A 156 6.92 -5.10 8.63
CA PHE A 156 6.55 -4.65 9.98
C PHE A 156 5.35 -3.72 9.97
N GLY A 157 5.24 -2.84 8.99
CA GLY A 157 4.13 -1.91 8.87
C GLY A 157 2.80 -2.63 8.67
N LEU A 158 2.70 -3.49 7.65
CA LEU A 158 1.48 -4.28 7.41
C LEU A 158 1.27 -5.36 8.47
N GLY A 159 2.34 -5.96 8.99
CA GLY A 159 2.24 -6.90 10.10
C GLY A 159 1.57 -6.28 11.34
N LEU A 160 2.00 -5.08 11.74
CA LEU A 160 1.39 -4.33 12.84
C LEU A 160 -0.04 -3.88 12.51
N LEU A 161 -0.32 -3.46 11.28
CA LEU A 161 -1.67 -3.09 10.86
C LEU A 161 -2.62 -4.29 10.84
N GLY A 162 -2.17 -5.46 10.36
CA GLY A 162 -2.93 -6.71 10.46
C GLY A 162 -3.19 -7.10 11.92
N GLY A 163 -2.19 -7.00 12.78
CA GLY A 163 -2.33 -7.19 14.23
C GLY A 163 -3.30 -6.18 14.87
N ALA A 164 -3.28 -4.92 14.41
CA ALA A 164 -4.22 -3.89 14.86
C ALA A 164 -5.66 -4.19 14.42
N LEU A 165 -5.87 -4.62 13.18
CA LEU A 165 -7.17 -5.08 12.67
C LEU A 165 -7.71 -6.24 13.50
N TRP A 166 -6.88 -7.23 13.79
CA TRP A 166 -7.26 -8.38 14.63
C TRP A 166 -7.64 -7.93 16.04
N ARG A 167 -6.79 -7.13 16.69
CA ARG A 167 -7.03 -6.66 18.06
C ARG A 167 -8.24 -5.75 18.16
N SER A 168 -8.49 -4.91 17.15
CA SER A 168 -9.64 -4.00 17.13
C SER A 168 -10.97 -4.70 16.93
N ARG A 169 -10.96 -5.95 16.41
CA ARG A 169 -12.15 -6.69 15.99
C ARG A 169 -13.03 -5.94 14.99
N ALA A 170 -12.45 -4.99 14.27
CA ALA A 170 -13.18 -4.19 13.28
C ALA A 170 -13.52 -4.99 12.02
N VAL A 171 -12.78 -6.08 11.78
CA VAL A 171 -12.96 -7.01 10.67
C VAL A 171 -12.93 -8.46 11.18
N PRO A 172 -13.41 -9.45 10.41
CA PRO A 172 -13.27 -10.87 10.75
C PRO A 172 -11.78 -11.24 10.94
N ALA A 173 -11.48 -12.15 11.88
CA ALA A 173 -10.11 -12.53 12.20
C ALA A 173 -9.31 -13.06 10.99
N TRP A 174 -9.97 -13.84 10.10
CA TRP A 174 -9.31 -14.33 8.89
C TRP A 174 -8.81 -13.20 7.97
N SER A 175 -9.56 -12.11 7.88
CA SER A 175 -9.22 -10.93 7.07
C SER A 175 -8.00 -10.20 7.63
N ALA A 176 -7.96 -9.98 8.94
CA ALA A 176 -6.80 -9.40 9.61
C ALA A 176 -5.54 -10.27 9.41
N PHE A 177 -5.71 -11.59 9.50
CA PHE A 177 -4.63 -12.54 9.27
C PHE A 177 -4.19 -12.57 7.80
N ALA A 178 -5.12 -12.47 6.85
CA ALA A 178 -4.81 -12.40 5.43
C ALA A 178 -3.98 -11.16 5.07
N VAL A 179 -4.29 -9.99 5.65
CA VAL A 179 -3.49 -8.77 5.48
C VAL A 179 -2.09 -8.96 6.07
N LEU A 180 -1.98 -9.53 7.27
CA LEU A 180 -0.70 -9.78 7.94
C LEU A 180 0.17 -10.74 7.12
N VAL A 181 -0.36 -11.92 6.80
CA VAL A 181 0.40 -12.98 6.10
C VAL A 181 0.76 -12.54 4.69
N GLY A 182 -0.20 -12.00 3.93
CA GLY A 182 0.05 -11.55 2.56
C GLY A 182 1.10 -10.44 2.48
N GLY A 183 1.11 -9.51 3.44
CA GLY A 183 2.13 -8.47 3.51
C GLY A 183 3.51 -9.01 3.90
N VAL A 184 3.56 -9.83 4.96
CA VAL A 184 4.84 -10.36 5.48
C VAL A 184 5.49 -11.35 4.53
N THR A 185 4.73 -12.20 3.84
CA THR A 185 5.28 -13.26 2.97
C THR A 185 5.83 -12.73 1.66
N HIS A 186 5.30 -11.61 1.15
CA HIS A 186 5.69 -11.06 -0.15
C HIS A 186 7.22 -10.98 -0.37
N PRO A 187 8.05 -10.38 0.50
CA PRO A 187 9.49 -10.27 0.25
C PRO A 187 10.28 -11.56 0.48
N PHE A 188 9.65 -12.63 1.01
CA PHE A 188 10.33 -13.89 1.35
C PHE A 188 10.01 -15.04 0.39
N ILE A 189 9.06 -14.84 -0.52
CA ILE A 189 8.72 -15.82 -1.55
C ILE A 189 9.58 -15.52 -2.77
N PRO A 190 10.41 -16.47 -3.24
CA PRO A 190 11.36 -16.18 -4.33
C PRO A 190 10.69 -16.10 -5.71
N ASP A 191 9.58 -16.81 -5.92
CA ASP A 191 8.89 -16.82 -7.20
C ASP A 191 7.77 -15.78 -7.27
N HIS A 192 7.59 -15.18 -8.45
CA HIS A 192 6.60 -14.14 -8.69
C HIS A 192 5.15 -14.60 -8.52
N VAL A 193 4.83 -15.85 -8.90
CA VAL A 193 3.48 -16.39 -8.74
C VAL A 193 3.11 -16.47 -7.27
N GLY A 194 4.00 -17.00 -6.45
CA GLY A 194 3.82 -17.07 -5.00
C GLY A 194 3.70 -15.69 -4.35
N GLN A 195 4.51 -14.72 -4.79
CA GLN A 195 4.39 -13.31 -4.35
C GLN A 195 3.01 -12.75 -4.72
N GLY A 196 2.55 -12.98 -5.95
CA GLY A 196 1.23 -12.57 -6.44
C GLY A 196 0.08 -13.17 -5.61
N VAL A 197 0.16 -14.45 -5.28
CA VAL A 197 -0.83 -15.14 -4.43
C VAL A 197 -0.85 -14.53 -3.02
N GLY A 198 0.31 -14.22 -2.43
CA GLY A 198 0.40 -13.55 -1.13
C GLY A 198 -0.30 -12.18 -1.16
N LEU A 199 -0.07 -11.40 -2.21
CA LEU A 199 -0.72 -10.09 -2.38
C LEU A 199 -2.24 -10.22 -2.62
N TRP A 200 -2.70 -11.21 -3.39
CA TRP A 200 -4.15 -11.45 -3.53
C TRP A 200 -4.80 -11.85 -2.22
N LEU A 201 -4.10 -12.62 -1.38
CA LEU A 201 -4.57 -12.93 -0.04
C LEU A 201 -4.73 -11.65 0.79
N ALA A 202 -3.73 -10.75 0.78
CA ALA A 202 -3.85 -9.44 1.43
C ALA A 202 -5.02 -8.63 0.85
N GLY A 203 -5.18 -8.61 -0.47
CA GLY A 203 -6.28 -7.96 -1.17
C GLY A 203 -7.65 -8.49 -0.75
N ALA A 204 -7.80 -9.80 -0.63
CA ALA A 204 -9.03 -10.44 -0.13
C ALA A 204 -9.33 -10.01 1.33
N GLY A 205 -8.30 -9.94 2.19
CA GLY A 205 -8.42 -9.38 3.53
C GLY A 205 -8.87 -7.91 3.50
N CYS A 206 -8.33 -7.12 2.58
CA CYS A 206 -8.68 -5.71 2.40
C CYS A 206 -10.12 -5.51 1.92
N VAL A 207 -10.73 -6.45 1.20
CA VAL A 207 -12.18 -6.37 0.88
C VAL A 207 -13.03 -6.34 2.14
N ALA A 208 -12.68 -7.09 3.19
CA ALA A 208 -13.39 -7.00 4.46
C ALA A 208 -13.19 -5.64 5.16
N VAL A 209 -12.01 -5.02 5.01
CA VAL A 209 -11.76 -3.63 5.47
C VAL A 209 -12.67 -2.65 4.70
N SER A 210 -12.83 -2.82 3.38
CA SER A 210 -13.77 -2.03 2.57
C SER A 210 -15.21 -2.13 3.09
N VAL A 211 -15.66 -3.34 3.39
CA VAL A 211 -17.00 -3.58 3.97
C VAL A 211 -17.13 -2.91 5.33
N ALA A 212 -16.09 -2.97 6.17
CA ALA A 212 -16.09 -2.30 7.48
C ALA A 212 -16.19 -0.78 7.34
N LEU A 213 -15.48 -0.18 6.39
CA LEU A 213 -15.58 1.25 6.07
C LEU A 213 -16.98 1.65 5.65
N LEU A 214 -17.60 0.90 4.72
CA LEU A 214 -18.93 1.20 4.20
C LEU A 214 -20.02 1.08 5.28
N ARG A 215 -19.85 0.19 6.25
CA ARG A 215 -20.78 -0.03 7.37
C ARG A 215 -20.47 0.84 8.60
N MET A 216 -19.38 1.61 8.58
CA MET A 216 -18.97 2.43 9.72
C MET A 216 -19.96 3.56 9.96
N PRO A 217 -20.53 3.72 11.17
CA PRO A 217 -21.40 4.83 11.51
C PRO A 217 -20.64 6.18 11.47
N ASP A 218 -21.37 7.29 11.32
CA ASP A 218 -20.80 8.62 11.17
C ASP A 218 -19.94 9.05 12.36
N ASP A 219 -20.42 8.78 13.57
CA ASP A 219 -19.71 9.05 14.83
C ASP A 219 -18.41 8.24 14.97
N GLN A 220 -18.33 7.09 14.30
CA GLN A 220 -17.12 6.28 14.24
C GLN A 220 -16.19 6.68 13.08
N PHE A 221 -16.73 7.20 12.01
CA PHE A 221 -15.93 7.66 10.88
C PHE A 221 -15.18 8.95 11.23
N ASP A 222 -15.82 9.88 11.94
CA ASP A 222 -15.20 11.12 12.37
C ASP A 222 -14.17 10.92 13.49
N LEU A 223 -13.25 11.88 13.60
CA LEU A 223 -12.46 12.02 14.82
C LEU A 223 -13.40 12.48 15.94
N PRO A 224 -13.26 11.95 17.20
CA PRO A 224 -14.07 12.43 18.29
C PRO A 224 -13.89 13.94 18.44
N PRO A 225 -14.98 14.72 18.58
CA PRO A 225 -14.88 16.15 18.83
C PRO A 225 -14.03 16.37 20.09
N ARG A 226 -13.20 17.41 20.06
CA ARG A 226 -12.48 17.82 21.28
C ARG A 226 -13.53 18.07 22.35
N GLN A 227 -13.52 17.30 23.42
CA GLN A 227 -14.34 17.63 24.58
C GLN A 227 -13.90 19.02 25.03
N PRO A 228 -14.85 19.98 25.14
CA PRO A 228 -14.51 21.27 25.77
C PRO A 228 -13.92 20.95 27.13
N ALA A 229 -12.81 21.60 27.47
CA ALA A 229 -12.21 21.44 28.79
C ALA A 229 -13.35 21.58 29.82
N ARG A 230 -13.56 20.53 30.64
CA ARG A 230 -14.57 20.61 31.71
C ARG A 230 -14.27 21.90 32.48
N ALA A 231 -15.21 22.84 32.38
CA ALA A 231 -15.14 24.04 33.22
C ALA A 231 -14.94 23.53 34.63
N SER A 232 -13.84 23.88 35.24
CA SER A 232 -13.57 23.56 36.62
C SER A 232 -14.73 24.15 37.46
N VAL A 233 -15.58 23.26 37.95
CA VAL A 233 -16.64 23.67 38.87
C VAL A 233 -15.92 24.36 40.05
N PRO A 234 -16.19 25.63 40.33
CA PRO A 234 -15.60 26.28 41.52
C PRO A 234 -16.01 25.46 42.74
N VAL A 235 -15.04 24.91 43.47
CA VAL A 235 -15.30 24.32 44.76
C VAL A 235 -15.75 25.47 45.63
N ALA A 236 -17.04 25.50 45.98
CA ALA A 236 -17.56 26.42 47.00
C ALA A 236 -16.90 26.05 48.29
N VAL A 237 -16.11 26.99 48.86
CA VAL A 237 -15.52 26.94 50.18
C VAL A 237 -16.54 27.42 51.20
#